data_87d841d8ca1a58392a84af8a461c980e
#
_entry.id   87d841d8ca1a58392a84af8a461c980e
#
_cell.length_a   1.000
_cell.length_b   1.000
_cell.length_c   1.000
_cell.angle_alpha   90.00
_cell.angle_beta   90.00
_cell.angle_gamma   90.00
#
_symmetry.space_group_name_H-M   'P 1'
#
loop_
_entity.id
_entity.type
_entity.pdbx_description
1 polymer ?
#
loop_
_entity_poly.entity_id
_entity_poly.type
_entity_poly.pdbx_seq_one_letter_code
_entity_poly.pdbx_strand_id
1 'polypeptide(L)'
;LSLVAGGCSRPNQVAHDPDCLKAVDALWTAVTSKRTDLLQQTDQELRRLEQSGQLSQSGHAELDVIIEMADAGRWTDAAQQLKWFMNGQQRQR
;
A
#
# COMPACT_ATOMS: atom_id res chain seq x y z
N LEU A 1 17.93 23.23 2.38
CA LEU A 1 17.28 23.02 2.24
C LEU A 1 16.34 22.62 1.80
N SER A 2 16.21 22.66 1.70
CA SER A 2 15.29 22.38 1.59
C SER A 2 14.69 21.75 0.95
N LEU A 3 14.83 21.44 0.60
CA LEU A 3 14.30 20.89 0.05
C LEU A 3 13.51 20.10 0.06
N VAL A 4 13.94 19.81 -0.06
CA VAL A 4 13.13 18.95 0.32
C VAL A 4 11.79 19.06 0.08
N ALA A 5 11.42 20.02 0.12
CA ALA A 5 10.09 20.33 -0.07
C ALA A 5 9.53 19.81 -1.33
N GLY A 6 10.34 19.64 -2.29
CA GLY A 6 9.86 19.13 -3.55
C GLY A 6 9.14 17.79 -3.42
N GLY A 7 9.56 17.00 -2.47
CA GLY A 7 8.94 15.71 -2.31
C GLY A 7 7.52 15.78 -1.84
N CYS A 8 7.17 16.87 -1.22
CA CYS A 8 5.86 16.97 -0.63
C CYS A 8 4.75 17.10 -1.65
N SER A 9 5.07 17.51 -2.84
CA SER A 9 4.05 17.70 -3.84
C SER A 9 3.65 16.41 -4.53
N ARG A 10 4.33 15.33 -4.23
CA ARG A 10 4.04 14.09 -4.92
C ARG A 10 3.01 13.27 -4.19
N PRO A 11 2.09 12.67 -4.92
CA PRO A 11 1.20 11.69 -4.32
C PRO A 11 2.01 10.48 -3.88
N ASN A 12 1.38 9.60 -3.17
CA ASN A 12 2.03 8.43 -2.60
C ASN A 12 2.47 7.48 -3.71
N GLN A 13 3.74 7.53 -4.02
CA GLN A 13 4.31 6.71 -5.08
C GLN A 13 5.08 5.56 -4.48
N VAL A 14 4.64 4.35 -4.75
CA VAL A 14 5.35 3.15 -4.34
C VAL A 14 5.95 2.42 -5.54
N ALA A 15 5.72 2.94 -6.74
CA ALA A 15 6.04 2.20 -7.95
C ALA A 15 7.51 2.08 -8.25
N HIS A 16 8.35 2.88 -7.60
CA HIS A 16 9.78 2.86 -7.85
C HIS A 16 10.53 1.86 -7.00
N ASP A 17 9.90 1.34 -5.97
CA ASP A 17 10.57 0.43 -5.04
C ASP A 17 10.07 -0.99 -5.26
N PRO A 18 10.95 -1.92 -5.66
CA PRO A 18 10.52 -3.29 -5.94
C PRO A 18 9.92 -4.00 -4.72
N ASP A 19 10.41 -3.70 -3.52
CA ASP A 19 9.88 -4.33 -2.32
C ASP A 19 8.47 -3.82 -2.03
N CYS A 20 8.23 -2.53 -2.26
CA CYS A 20 6.90 -1.97 -2.09
C CYS A 20 5.93 -2.53 -3.12
N LEU A 21 6.38 -2.69 -4.36
CA LEU A 21 5.54 -3.30 -5.39
C LEU A 21 5.16 -4.73 -5.04
N LYS A 22 6.11 -5.50 -4.51
CA LYS A 22 5.82 -6.86 -4.09
C LYS A 22 4.81 -6.87 -2.95
N ALA A 23 4.93 -5.95 -2.01
CA ALA A 23 4.01 -5.88 -0.89
C ALA A 23 2.60 -5.52 -1.35
N VAL A 24 2.48 -4.58 -2.28
CA VAL A 24 1.17 -4.20 -2.83
C VAL A 24 0.55 -5.38 -3.58
N ASP A 25 1.36 -6.10 -4.35
CA ASP A 25 0.89 -7.27 -5.06
C ASP A 25 0.45 -8.37 -4.11
N ALA A 26 1.21 -8.58 -3.04
CA ALA A 26 0.83 -9.54 -2.01
C ALA A 26 -0.48 -9.14 -1.33
N LEU A 27 -0.67 -7.85 -1.10
CA LEU A 27 -1.91 -7.35 -0.53
C LEU A 27 -3.08 -7.64 -1.46
N TRP A 28 -2.91 -7.43 -2.76
CA TRP A 28 -3.94 -7.75 -3.73
C TRP A 28 -4.32 -9.22 -3.67
N THR A 29 -3.32 -10.09 -3.60
CA THR A 29 -3.56 -11.53 -3.49
C THR A 29 -4.31 -11.86 -2.21
N ALA A 30 -3.91 -11.27 -1.08
CA ALA A 30 -4.55 -11.53 0.20
C ALA A 30 -6.01 -11.10 0.17
N VAL A 31 -6.28 -9.92 -0.40
CA VAL A 31 -7.62 -9.36 -0.41
C VAL A 31 -8.54 -10.13 -1.37
N THR A 32 -8.06 -10.44 -2.56
CA THR A 32 -8.89 -11.12 -3.56
C THR A 32 -9.13 -12.58 -3.23
N SER A 33 -8.23 -13.19 -2.46
CA SER A 33 -8.40 -14.58 -2.03
C SER A 33 -9.03 -14.68 -0.63
N LYS A 34 -9.28 -13.55 0.01
CA LYS A 34 -9.89 -13.48 1.35
C LYS A 34 -9.08 -14.27 2.38
N ARG A 35 -7.77 -14.08 2.34
CA ARG A 35 -6.85 -14.81 3.22
C ARG A 35 -6.33 -13.89 4.32
N THR A 36 -6.84 -14.09 5.53
CA THR A 36 -6.43 -13.27 6.68
C THR A 36 -4.97 -13.50 7.08
N ASP A 37 -4.48 -14.72 6.89
CA ASP A 37 -3.08 -15.01 7.21
C ASP A 37 -2.14 -14.22 6.31
N LEU A 38 -2.44 -14.15 5.02
CA LEU A 38 -1.64 -13.36 4.09
C LEU A 38 -1.80 -11.87 4.36
N LEU A 39 -2.99 -11.46 4.75
CA LEU A 39 -3.26 -10.07 5.09
C LEU A 39 -2.37 -9.61 6.24
N GLN A 40 -2.25 -10.44 7.26
CA GLN A 40 -1.42 -10.12 8.41
C GLN A 40 0.06 -10.10 8.06
N GLN A 41 0.49 -11.04 7.24
CA GLN A 41 1.89 -11.06 6.77
C GLN A 41 2.22 -9.79 5.99
N THR A 42 1.29 -9.38 5.13
CA THR A 42 1.49 -8.18 4.33
C THR A 42 1.52 -6.94 5.21
N ASP A 43 0.66 -6.89 6.22
CA ASP A 43 0.65 -5.77 7.15
C ASP A 43 2.01 -5.63 7.84
N GLN A 44 2.59 -6.73 8.28
CA GLN A 44 3.90 -6.70 8.91
C GLN A 44 4.98 -6.23 7.93
N GLU A 45 4.89 -6.68 6.70
CA GLU A 45 5.86 -6.28 5.68
C GLU A 45 5.76 -4.79 5.38
N LEU A 46 4.54 -4.25 5.31
CA LEU A 46 4.36 -2.82 5.08
C LEU A 46 4.93 -2.00 6.22
N ARG A 47 4.77 -2.46 7.45
CA ARG A 47 5.36 -1.76 8.60
C ARG A 47 6.88 -1.76 8.52
N ARG A 48 7.44 -2.89 8.13
CA ARG A 48 8.89 -3.00 7.98
C ARG A 48 9.40 -2.05 6.90
N LEU A 49 8.68 -1.97 5.79
CA LEU A 49 9.06 -1.09 4.70
C LEU A 49 9.00 0.38 5.09
N GLU A 50 8.00 0.75 5.89
CA GLU A 50 7.94 2.12 6.39
C GLU A 50 9.10 2.41 7.33
N GLN A 51 9.42 1.48 8.22
CA GLN A 51 10.52 1.66 9.16
C GLN A 51 11.86 1.80 8.47
N SER A 52 12.03 1.11 7.34
CA SER A 52 13.27 1.19 6.58
C SER A 52 13.35 2.43 5.69
N GLY A 53 12.27 3.19 5.59
CA GLY A 53 12.23 4.38 4.75
C GLY A 53 11.85 4.11 3.31
N GLN A 54 11.56 2.86 2.95
CA GLN A 54 11.20 2.52 1.57
C GLN A 54 9.76 2.88 1.25
N LEU A 55 8.90 2.91 2.26
CA LEU A 55 7.49 3.25 2.11
C LEU A 55 7.19 4.48 2.95
N SER A 56 6.58 5.50 2.33
CA SER A 56 6.25 6.71 3.06
C SER A 56 5.15 6.47 4.08
N GLN A 57 5.07 7.35 5.08
CA GLN A 57 4.01 7.26 6.06
C GLN A 57 2.64 7.39 5.43
N SER A 58 2.49 8.31 4.48
CA SER A 58 1.19 8.50 3.85
C SER A 58 0.84 7.33 2.93
N GLY A 59 1.82 6.74 2.27
CA GLY A 59 1.58 5.53 1.48
C GLY A 59 1.14 4.37 2.35
N HIS A 60 1.81 4.20 3.49
CA HIS A 60 1.43 3.15 4.43
C HIS A 60 0.02 3.40 4.98
N ALA A 61 -0.30 4.66 5.28
CA ALA A 61 -1.63 4.99 5.81
C ALA A 61 -2.73 4.63 4.81
N GLU A 62 -2.52 4.87 3.53
CA GLU A 62 -3.50 4.51 2.52
C GLU A 62 -3.69 3.00 2.43
N LEU A 63 -2.60 2.26 2.47
CA LEU A 63 -2.67 0.80 2.40
C LEU A 63 -3.26 0.22 3.68
N ASP A 64 -3.01 0.86 4.81
CA ASP A 64 -3.56 0.42 6.09
C ASP A 64 -5.08 0.51 6.11
N VAL A 65 -5.66 1.54 5.49
CA VAL A 65 -7.12 1.66 5.37
C VAL A 65 -7.68 0.44 4.64
N ILE A 66 -6.99 0.00 3.59
CA ILE A 66 -7.42 -1.16 2.83
C ILE A 66 -7.36 -2.42 3.70
N ILE A 67 -6.29 -2.55 4.47
CA ILE A 67 -6.14 -3.69 5.37
C ILE A 67 -7.26 -3.69 6.42
N GLU A 68 -7.60 -2.53 6.95
CA GLU A 68 -8.68 -2.43 7.93
C GLU A 68 -10.02 -2.82 7.33
N MET A 69 -10.29 -2.42 6.09
CA MET A 69 -11.52 -2.84 5.41
C MET A 69 -11.58 -4.36 5.29
N ALA A 70 -10.49 -4.97 4.86
CA ALA A 70 -10.42 -6.41 4.69
C ALA A 70 -10.56 -7.12 6.02
N ASP A 71 -9.94 -6.59 7.05
CA ASP A 71 -9.98 -7.16 8.39
C ASP A 71 -11.39 -7.12 8.97
N ALA A 72 -12.18 -6.15 8.56
CA ALA A 72 -13.58 -6.05 8.97
C ALA A 72 -14.49 -6.93 8.11
N GLY A 73 -13.94 -7.71 7.22
CA GLY A 73 -14.72 -8.59 6.34
C GLY A 73 -15.22 -7.91 5.08
N ARG A 74 -14.81 -6.69 4.83
CA ARG A 74 -15.26 -5.93 3.65
C ARG A 74 -14.29 -6.16 2.50
N TRP A 75 -14.19 -7.41 2.09
CA TRP A 75 -13.20 -7.83 1.10
C TRP A 75 -13.40 -7.15 -0.26
N THR A 76 -14.65 -7.03 -0.70
CA THR A 76 -14.95 -6.40 -1.99
C THR A 76 -14.58 -4.93 -1.98
N ASP A 77 -14.92 -4.23 -0.90
CA ASP A 77 -14.58 -2.82 -0.77
C ASP A 77 -13.07 -2.63 -0.73
N ALA A 78 -12.39 -3.50 0.01
CA ALA A 78 -10.94 -3.44 0.09
C ALA A 78 -10.31 -3.66 -1.29
N ALA A 79 -10.82 -4.61 -2.05
CA ALA A 79 -10.30 -4.88 -3.39
C ALA A 79 -10.51 -3.70 -4.32
N GLN A 80 -11.67 -3.06 -4.26
CA GLN A 80 -11.94 -1.89 -5.10
C GLN A 80 -11.03 -0.73 -4.75
N GLN A 81 -10.84 -0.50 -3.45
CA GLN A 81 -9.97 0.58 -3.00
C GLN A 81 -8.53 0.33 -3.42
N LEU A 82 -8.08 -0.90 -3.29
CA LEU A 82 -6.72 -1.26 -3.68
C LEU A 82 -6.53 -1.13 -5.19
N LYS A 83 -7.52 -1.56 -5.96
CA LYS A 83 -7.45 -1.40 -7.41
C LYS A 83 -7.34 0.06 -7.80
N TRP A 84 -8.10 0.91 -7.14
CA TRP A 84 -8.03 2.34 -7.38
C TRP A 84 -6.65 2.89 -7.04
N PHE A 85 -6.09 2.46 -5.92
CA PHE A 85 -4.75 2.86 -5.52
C PHE A 85 -3.71 2.44 -6.57
N MET A 86 -3.79 1.19 -7.03
CA MET A 86 -2.85 0.67 -8.02
C MET A 86 -2.96 1.40 -9.34
N ASN A 87 -4.18 1.71 -9.78
CA ASN A 87 -4.39 2.48 -11.00
C ASN A 87 -3.83 3.88 -10.88
N GLY A 88 -3.95 4.48 -9.69
CA GLY A 88 -3.37 5.78 -9.43
C GLY A 88 -1.86 5.78 -9.57
N GLN A 89 -1.22 4.70 -9.14
CA GLN A 89 0.23 4.57 -9.29
C GLN A 89 0.63 4.58 -10.76
N GLN A 90 -0.12 3.88 -11.58
CA GLN A 90 0.18 3.82 -13.00
C GLN A 90 0.01 5.16 -13.66
N ARG A 91 -0.99 5.92 -13.25
CA ARG A 91 -1.24 7.23 -13.84
C ARG A 91 -0.21 8.27 -13.49
N GLN A 92 0.50 8.04 -12.41
CA GLN A 92 1.47 9.01 -11.91
C GLN A 92 2.77 9.04 -12.69
N ARG A 93 2.94 8.20 -13.67
CA ARG A 93 4.17 8.16 -14.45
C ARG A 93 4.42 9.40 -15.27
#